data_62b098b09d848e30b6e320b382d66023
#
_entry.id   62b098b09d848e30b6e320b382d66023
#
_cell.length_a   1.000
_cell.length_b   1.000
_cell.length_c   1.000
_cell.angle_alpha   90.00
_cell.angle_beta   90.00
_cell.angle_gamma   90.00
#
_symmetry.space_group_name_H-M   'P 1'
#
loop_
_entity.id
_entity.type
_entity.pdbx_description
1 polymer ?
#
loop_
_entity_poly.entity_id
_entity_poly.type
_entity_poly.pdbx_seq_one_letter_code
_entity_poly.pdbx_strand_id
1 'polypeptide(L)'
;MKPRMNGGYLVHHVGLLNGRTYQKLLKNESLAKFRSEQSKILTALWYCEDGCATFTDLSIKTGLANNTLTSMVKKLEEQGLVTLESCTKDKRKRYVGLTELGKKQKSIGEKVSYELGEQFYKGFSDKEVAQFEGYLERIISNLKDSNE
;
A
#
# COMPACT_ATOMS: atom_id res chain seq x y z
N MET A 1 1.49 30.05 -25.25
CA MET A 1 1.96 29.48 -23.97
C MET A 1 1.04 28.33 -23.59
N LYS A 2 1.60 27.15 -23.32
CA LYS A 2 0.80 26.01 -22.86
C LYS A 2 0.41 26.20 -21.40
N PRO A 3 -0.80 25.80 -20.99
CA PRO A 3 -1.19 25.85 -19.60
C PRO A 3 -0.30 24.95 -18.75
N ARG A 4 -0.09 25.36 -17.52
CA ARG A 4 0.70 24.58 -16.56
C ARG A 4 -0.05 23.28 -16.20
N MET A 5 0.65 22.16 -16.26
CA MET A 5 0.10 20.86 -15.90
C MET A 5 0.44 20.57 -14.43
N ASN A 6 -0.57 20.51 -13.59
CA ASN A 6 -0.41 20.37 -12.14
C ASN A 6 -0.68 18.97 -11.60
N GLY A 7 -0.93 17.99 -12.47
CA GLY A 7 -1.34 16.66 -12.04
C GLY A 7 -0.37 16.01 -11.06
N GLY A 8 0.91 15.95 -11.42
CA GLY A 8 1.92 15.34 -10.55
C GLY A 8 2.07 16.06 -9.21
N TYR A 9 2.03 17.39 -9.24
CA TYR A 9 2.08 18.20 -8.02
C TYR A 9 0.89 17.89 -7.10
N LEU A 10 -0.31 17.82 -7.66
CA LEU A 10 -1.54 17.54 -6.91
C LEU A 10 -1.54 16.11 -6.36
N VAL A 11 -1.11 15.13 -7.15
CA VAL A 11 -1.02 13.73 -6.72
C VAL A 11 -0.05 13.61 -5.55
N HIS A 12 1.10 14.27 -5.62
CA HIS A 12 2.08 14.28 -4.53
C HIS A 12 1.47 14.84 -3.25
N HIS A 13 0.79 15.98 -3.34
CA HIS A 13 0.13 16.63 -2.20
C HIS A 13 -0.94 15.70 -1.60
N VAL A 14 -1.78 15.13 -2.45
CA VAL A 14 -2.80 14.15 -2.02
C VAL A 14 -2.15 12.98 -1.29
N GLY A 15 -1.06 12.44 -1.83
CA GLY A 15 -0.33 11.33 -1.20
C GLY A 15 0.12 11.66 0.22
N LEU A 16 0.69 12.86 0.42
CA LEU A 16 1.12 13.29 1.75
C LEU A 16 -0.05 13.42 2.73
N LEU A 17 -1.13 14.07 2.30
CA LEU A 17 -2.32 14.24 3.14
C LEU A 17 -2.99 12.90 3.43
N ASN A 18 -3.05 12.02 2.44
CA ASN A 18 -3.62 10.69 2.59
C ASN A 18 -2.88 9.89 3.67
N GLY A 19 -1.56 9.90 3.63
CA GLY A 19 -0.73 9.19 4.63
C GLY A 19 -0.91 9.75 6.04
N ARG A 20 -0.97 11.07 6.16
CA ARG A 20 -1.19 11.72 7.45
C ARG A 20 -2.56 11.42 8.03
N THR A 21 -3.60 11.43 7.19
CA THR A 21 -4.96 11.11 7.60
C THR A 21 -5.07 9.64 8.03
N TYR A 22 -4.46 8.75 7.26
CA TYR A 22 -4.39 7.32 7.62
C TYR A 22 -3.77 7.15 9.02
N GLN A 23 -2.63 7.80 9.27
CA GLN A 23 -1.94 7.69 10.56
C GLN A 23 -2.79 8.24 11.71
N LYS A 24 -3.52 9.33 11.50
CA LYS A 24 -4.44 9.89 12.51
C LYS A 24 -5.55 8.90 12.86
N LEU A 25 -6.14 8.28 11.84
CA LEU A 25 -7.19 7.28 12.05
C LEU A 25 -6.62 6.05 12.76
N LEU A 26 -5.42 5.64 12.37
CA LEU A 26 -4.77 4.47 12.95
C LEU A 26 -4.46 4.66 14.45
N LYS A 27 -4.16 5.88 14.88
CA LYS A 27 -3.91 6.20 16.31
C LYS A 27 -5.12 5.93 17.19
N ASN A 28 -6.32 5.95 16.61
CA ASN A 28 -7.56 5.66 17.36
C ASN A 28 -7.79 4.16 17.55
N GLU A 29 -6.96 3.32 16.90
CA GLU A 29 -7.05 1.87 16.97
C GLU A 29 -6.01 1.35 17.96
N SER A 30 -6.45 1.05 19.19
CA SER A 30 -5.54 0.65 20.28
C SER A 30 -4.77 -0.64 20.02
N LEU A 31 -5.31 -1.52 19.17
CA LEU A 31 -4.70 -2.81 18.83
C LEU A 31 -3.83 -2.77 17.58
N ALA A 32 -3.72 -1.60 16.93
CA ALA A 32 -2.87 -1.45 15.75
C ALA A 32 -1.40 -1.59 16.12
N LYS A 33 -0.69 -2.41 15.34
CA LYS A 33 0.75 -2.69 15.54
C LYS A 33 1.60 -2.23 14.35
N PHE A 34 1.02 -1.45 13.44
CA PHE A 34 1.72 -0.98 12.24
C PHE A 34 1.51 0.52 12.05
N ARG A 35 2.29 1.10 11.16
CA ARG A 35 2.23 2.53 10.82
C ARG A 35 1.71 2.71 9.39
N SER A 36 1.25 3.92 9.07
CA SER A 36 0.65 4.22 7.76
C SER A 36 1.59 3.90 6.59
N GLU A 37 2.88 4.18 6.70
CA GLU A 37 3.86 3.89 5.65
C GLU A 37 4.03 2.39 5.38
N GLN A 38 3.67 1.54 6.35
CA GLN A 38 3.73 0.08 6.22
C GLN A 38 2.45 -0.51 5.63
N SER A 39 1.37 0.28 5.60
CA SER A 39 0.04 -0.21 5.21
C SER A 39 -0.02 -0.77 3.80
N LYS A 40 0.78 -0.23 2.88
CA LYS A 40 0.76 -0.69 1.48
C LYS A 40 1.29 -2.11 1.34
N ILE A 41 2.37 -2.42 2.05
CA ILE A 41 2.96 -3.77 2.05
C ILE A 41 1.98 -4.73 2.71
N LEU A 42 1.45 -4.36 3.87
CA LEU A 42 0.49 -5.21 4.59
C LEU A 42 -0.77 -5.44 3.77
N THR A 43 -1.30 -4.40 3.11
CA THR A 43 -2.46 -4.52 2.24
C THR A 43 -2.20 -5.52 1.11
N ALA A 44 -1.05 -5.41 0.45
CA ALA A 44 -0.67 -6.34 -0.61
C ALA A 44 -0.63 -7.78 -0.08
N LEU A 45 -0.12 -8.00 1.13
CA LEU A 45 -0.06 -9.32 1.74
C LEU A 45 -1.42 -9.83 2.21
N TRP A 46 -2.26 -8.95 2.77
CA TRP A 46 -3.60 -9.35 3.24
C TRP A 46 -4.48 -9.87 2.12
N TYR A 47 -4.29 -9.36 0.90
CA TYR A 47 -5.09 -9.76 -0.26
C TYR A 47 -4.36 -10.73 -1.19
N CYS A 48 -3.17 -11.19 -0.81
CA CYS A 48 -2.51 -12.28 -1.49
C CYS A 48 -3.06 -13.63 -1.04
N GLU A 49 -3.10 -14.58 -1.95
CA GLU A 49 -3.38 -15.97 -1.61
C GLU A 49 -2.30 -16.46 -0.63
N ASP A 50 -2.72 -17.14 0.43
CA ASP A 50 -1.87 -17.65 1.50
C ASP A 50 -1.13 -16.58 2.33
N GLY A 51 -1.43 -15.29 2.11
CA GLY A 51 -0.82 -14.21 2.89
C GLY A 51 0.67 -14.05 2.68
N CYS A 52 1.19 -14.43 1.51
CA CYS A 52 2.61 -14.32 1.19
C CYS A 52 2.85 -13.88 -0.25
N ALA A 53 4.00 -13.24 -0.48
CA ALA A 53 4.39 -12.74 -1.79
C ALA A 53 5.91 -12.62 -1.87
N THR A 54 6.44 -12.65 -3.09
CA THR A 54 7.85 -12.39 -3.32
C THR A 54 8.15 -10.89 -3.22
N PHE A 55 9.41 -10.51 -3.04
CA PHE A 55 9.83 -9.10 -3.10
C PHE A 55 9.47 -8.47 -4.45
N THR A 56 9.63 -9.22 -5.55
CA THR A 56 9.25 -8.74 -6.89
C THR A 56 7.76 -8.43 -6.95
N ASP A 57 6.90 -9.33 -6.46
CA ASP A 57 5.45 -9.10 -6.43
C ASP A 57 5.09 -7.87 -5.59
N LEU A 58 5.72 -7.72 -4.44
CA LEU A 58 5.46 -6.57 -3.56
C LEU A 58 5.91 -5.26 -4.20
N SER A 59 7.04 -5.26 -4.88
CA SER A 59 7.53 -4.08 -5.62
C SER A 59 6.53 -3.67 -6.70
N ILE A 60 6.02 -4.63 -7.46
CA ILE A 60 5.03 -4.38 -8.52
C ILE A 60 3.73 -3.83 -7.93
N LYS A 61 3.21 -4.46 -6.89
CA LYS A 61 1.92 -4.10 -6.29
C LYS A 61 1.94 -2.78 -5.55
N THR A 62 3.04 -2.48 -4.87
CA THR A 62 3.14 -1.27 -4.03
C THR A 62 3.74 -0.09 -4.77
N GLY A 63 4.52 -0.34 -5.83
CA GLY A 63 5.29 0.70 -6.51
C GLY A 63 6.54 1.14 -5.75
N LEU A 64 6.86 0.48 -4.63
CA LEU A 64 8.02 0.83 -3.82
C LEU A 64 9.32 0.36 -4.47
N ALA A 65 10.35 1.20 -4.41
CA ALA A 65 11.70 0.82 -4.85
C ALA A 65 12.26 -0.29 -3.95
N ASN A 66 13.13 -1.12 -4.49
CA ASN A 66 13.67 -2.28 -3.78
C ASN A 66 14.32 -1.94 -2.45
N ASN A 67 15.07 -0.84 -2.38
CA ASN A 67 15.73 -0.42 -1.13
C ASN A 67 14.71 -0.06 -0.04
N THR A 68 13.68 0.68 -0.40
CA THR A 68 12.61 1.07 0.51
C THR A 68 11.84 -0.17 0.98
N LEU A 69 11.51 -1.05 0.04
CA LEU A 69 10.78 -2.29 0.33
C LEU A 69 11.57 -3.18 1.31
N THR A 70 12.85 -3.40 1.05
CA THR A 70 13.73 -4.21 1.90
C THR A 70 13.79 -3.65 3.33
N SER A 71 13.98 -2.33 3.45
CA SER A 71 14.03 -1.65 4.74
C SER A 71 12.70 -1.78 5.52
N MET A 72 11.59 -1.59 4.84
CA MET A 72 10.25 -1.69 5.46
C MET A 72 9.91 -3.11 5.87
N VAL A 73 10.23 -4.10 5.05
CA VAL A 73 10.01 -5.51 5.37
C VAL A 73 10.80 -5.90 6.61
N LYS A 74 12.04 -5.43 6.72
CA LYS A 74 12.88 -5.69 7.90
C LYS A 74 12.21 -5.15 9.17
N LYS A 75 11.67 -3.94 9.12
CA LYS A 75 10.94 -3.35 10.25
C LYS A 75 9.70 -4.16 10.60
N LEU A 76 8.94 -4.59 9.60
CA LEU A 76 7.76 -5.43 9.81
C LEU A 76 8.13 -6.76 10.45
N GLU A 77 9.27 -7.32 10.06
CA GLU A 77 9.77 -8.57 10.67
C GLU A 77 10.13 -8.33 12.14
N GLU A 78 10.81 -7.25 12.44
CA GLU A 78 11.17 -6.87 13.82
C GLU A 78 9.94 -6.65 14.69
N GLN A 79 8.86 -6.13 14.10
CA GLN A 79 7.57 -5.92 14.78
C GLN A 79 6.76 -7.21 14.95
N GLY A 80 7.21 -8.32 14.36
CA GLY A 80 6.51 -9.60 14.45
C GLY A 80 5.32 -9.74 13.53
N LEU A 81 5.20 -8.89 12.50
CA LEU A 81 4.06 -8.88 11.59
C LEU A 81 4.26 -9.76 10.36
N VAL A 82 5.51 -9.96 9.95
CA VAL A 82 5.87 -10.80 8.80
C VAL A 82 7.08 -11.67 9.14
N THR A 83 7.24 -12.72 8.32
CA THR A 83 8.45 -13.56 8.33
C THR A 83 9.01 -13.61 6.92
N LEU A 84 10.32 -13.83 6.84
CA LEU A 84 11.01 -14.10 5.57
C LEU A 84 11.16 -15.60 5.45
N GLU A 85 10.60 -16.17 4.38
CA GLU A 85 10.61 -17.60 4.15
C GLU A 85 11.17 -17.91 2.76
N SER A 86 11.87 -19.04 2.67
CA SER A 86 12.23 -19.59 1.37
C SER A 86 10.98 -20.23 0.76
N CYS A 87 10.78 -20.03 -0.55
CA CYS A 87 9.67 -20.68 -1.23
C CYS A 87 9.87 -22.20 -1.20
N THR A 88 8.81 -22.95 -0.84
CA THR A 88 8.84 -24.41 -0.87
C THR A 88 8.95 -24.96 -2.29
N LYS A 89 8.46 -24.21 -3.28
CA LYS A 89 8.48 -24.62 -4.69
C LYS A 89 9.78 -24.22 -5.41
N ASP A 90 10.37 -23.10 -5.01
CA ASP A 90 11.62 -22.60 -5.60
C ASP A 90 12.48 -21.98 -4.48
N LYS A 91 13.48 -22.71 -4.03
CA LYS A 91 14.36 -22.30 -2.94
C LYS A 91 15.19 -21.05 -3.25
N ARG A 92 15.24 -20.64 -4.53
CA ARG A 92 15.96 -19.43 -4.95
C ARG A 92 15.14 -18.16 -4.66
N LYS A 93 13.82 -18.29 -4.46
CA LYS A 93 12.93 -17.17 -4.19
C LYS A 93 12.67 -17.03 -2.70
N ARG A 94 12.68 -15.79 -2.24
CA ARG A 94 12.33 -15.48 -0.86
C ARG A 94 10.93 -14.87 -0.85
N TYR A 95 10.13 -15.34 0.08
CA TYR A 95 8.77 -14.86 0.30
C TYR A 95 8.69 -14.07 1.59
N VAL A 96 7.85 -13.03 1.56
CA VAL A 96 7.41 -12.32 2.75
C VAL A 96 6.04 -12.88 3.09
N GLY A 97 5.89 -13.43 4.27
CA GLY A 97 4.63 -14.03 4.73
C GLY A 97 4.11 -13.35 5.99
N LEU A 98 2.78 -13.26 6.12
CA LEU A 98 2.16 -12.72 7.32
C LEU A 98 2.26 -13.72 8.47
N THR A 99 2.60 -13.23 9.67
CA THR A 99 2.45 -13.97 10.92
C THR A 99 0.98 -13.97 11.32
N GLU A 100 0.62 -14.72 12.36
CA GLU A 100 -0.74 -14.66 12.93
C GLU A 100 -1.07 -13.24 13.39
N LEU A 101 -0.12 -12.54 14.01
CA LEU A 101 -0.32 -11.14 14.40
C LEU A 101 -0.55 -10.26 13.17
N GLY A 102 0.25 -10.46 12.11
CA GLY A 102 0.08 -9.71 10.86
C GLY A 102 -1.29 -9.94 10.22
N LYS A 103 -1.79 -11.16 10.24
CA LYS A 103 -3.13 -11.50 9.72
C LYS A 103 -4.23 -10.81 10.53
N LYS A 104 -4.07 -10.75 11.84
CA LYS A 104 -5.05 -10.11 12.74
C LYS A 104 -5.15 -8.61 12.53
N GLN A 105 -4.13 -7.96 11.99
CA GLN A 105 -4.15 -6.53 11.70
C GLN A 105 -5.04 -6.17 10.51
N LYS A 106 -5.45 -7.13 9.69
CA LYS A 106 -6.25 -6.90 8.48
C LYS A 106 -7.54 -6.15 8.77
N SER A 107 -8.28 -6.57 9.80
CA SER A 107 -9.57 -5.92 10.15
C SER A 107 -9.37 -4.45 10.53
N ILE A 108 -8.28 -4.13 11.20
CA ILE A 108 -7.94 -2.74 11.55
C ILE A 108 -7.63 -1.94 10.28
N GLY A 109 -6.81 -2.50 9.39
CA GLY A 109 -6.48 -1.88 8.12
C GLY A 109 -7.71 -1.63 7.26
N GLU A 110 -8.62 -2.59 7.18
CA GLU A 110 -9.87 -2.44 6.42
C GLU A 110 -10.74 -1.33 6.99
N LYS A 111 -10.88 -1.26 8.30
CA LYS A 111 -11.64 -0.21 8.98
C LYS A 111 -11.08 1.17 8.70
N VAL A 112 -9.77 1.34 8.89
CA VAL A 112 -9.09 2.62 8.66
C VAL A 112 -9.18 3.01 7.18
N SER A 113 -8.98 2.07 6.27
CA SER A 113 -9.09 2.32 4.82
C SER A 113 -10.50 2.75 4.43
N TYR A 114 -11.52 2.15 5.02
CA TYR A 114 -12.90 2.55 4.78
C TYR A 114 -13.16 3.98 5.26
N GLU A 115 -12.76 4.30 6.49
CA GLU A 115 -12.93 5.64 7.05
C GLU A 115 -12.19 6.70 6.24
N LEU A 116 -10.97 6.38 5.79
CA LEU A 116 -10.19 7.27 4.94
C LEU A 116 -10.88 7.47 3.59
N GLY A 117 -11.39 6.39 2.99
CA GLY A 117 -12.11 6.45 1.73
C GLY A 117 -13.33 7.36 1.79
N GLU A 118 -14.06 7.33 2.90
CA GLU A 118 -15.19 8.22 3.14
C GLU A 118 -14.77 9.69 3.12
N GLN A 119 -13.63 10.03 3.72
CA GLN A 119 -13.09 11.38 3.72
C GLN A 119 -12.54 11.76 2.34
N PHE A 120 -11.81 10.84 1.72
CA PHE A 120 -11.14 11.04 0.44
C PHE A 120 -12.13 11.38 -0.67
N TYR A 121 -13.24 10.65 -0.70
CA TYR A 121 -14.25 10.77 -1.75
C TYR A 121 -15.49 11.55 -1.33
N LYS A 122 -15.42 12.33 -0.26
CA LYS A 122 -16.55 13.11 0.21
C LYS A 122 -17.09 14.02 -0.91
N GLY A 123 -18.37 13.87 -1.22
CA GLY A 123 -19.03 14.67 -2.26
C GLY A 123 -18.90 14.11 -3.67
N PHE A 124 -18.20 12.99 -3.84
CA PHE A 124 -18.07 12.34 -5.15
C PHE A 124 -19.18 11.31 -5.36
N SER A 125 -19.69 11.23 -6.59
CA SER A 125 -20.58 10.14 -6.99
C SER A 125 -19.75 8.87 -7.27
N ASP A 126 -20.40 7.72 -7.29
CA ASP A 126 -19.75 6.45 -7.64
C ASP A 126 -19.13 6.51 -9.03
N LYS A 127 -19.80 7.17 -9.97
CA LYS A 127 -19.28 7.38 -11.33
C LYS A 127 -18.00 8.20 -11.33
N GLU A 128 -17.99 9.28 -10.55
CA GLU A 128 -16.79 10.14 -10.42
C GLU A 128 -15.63 9.39 -9.79
N VAL A 129 -15.89 8.57 -8.77
CA VAL A 129 -14.86 7.72 -8.15
C VAL A 129 -14.25 6.79 -9.20
N ALA A 130 -15.09 6.08 -9.96
CA ALA A 130 -14.62 5.15 -10.98
C ALA A 130 -13.80 5.86 -12.06
N GLN A 131 -14.25 7.04 -12.49
CA GLN A 131 -13.53 7.84 -13.50
C GLN A 131 -12.16 8.30 -12.97
N PHE A 132 -12.13 8.81 -11.76
CA PHE A 132 -10.89 9.28 -11.14
C PHE A 132 -9.88 8.14 -11.00
N GLU A 133 -10.31 7.00 -10.49
CA GLU A 133 -9.41 5.83 -10.34
C GLU A 133 -8.92 5.33 -11.69
N GLY A 134 -9.79 5.33 -12.69
CA GLY A 134 -9.40 4.98 -14.05
C GLY A 134 -8.33 5.91 -14.63
N TYR A 135 -8.43 7.20 -14.37
CA TYR A 135 -7.40 8.18 -14.79
C TYR A 135 -6.08 7.94 -14.07
N LEU A 136 -6.12 7.64 -12.78
CA LEU A 136 -4.91 7.32 -12.02
C LEU A 136 -4.23 6.06 -12.57
N GLU A 137 -5.00 5.04 -12.90
CA GLU A 137 -4.47 3.80 -13.48
C GLU A 137 -3.80 4.04 -14.82
N ARG A 138 -4.39 4.91 -15.67
CA ARG A 138 -3.78 5.31 -16.94
C ARG A 138 -2.46 6.03 -16.72
N ILE A 139 -2.39 6.94 -15.75
CA ILE A 139 -1.17 7.66 -15.41
C ILE A 139 -0.09 6.68 -14.92
N ILE A 140 -0.47 5.73 -14.05
CA ILE A 140 0.45 4.71 -13.57
C ILE A 140 1.03 3.90 -14.73
N SER A 141 0.18 3.48 -15.67
CA SER A 141 0.62 2.74 -16.86
C SER A 141 1.63 3.55 -17.68
N ASN A 142 1.32 4.83 -17.95
CA ASN A 142 2.22 5.71 -18.69
C ASN A 142 3.58 5.85 -18.01
N LEU A 143 3.59 6.04 -16.70
CA LEU A 143 4.82 6.25 -15.94
C LEU A 143 5.65 4.97 -15.80
N LYS A 144 5.01 3.82 -15.73
CA LYS A 144 5.72 2.52 -15.75
C LYS A 144 6.46 2.33 -17.06
N ASP A 145 5.80 2.60 -18.18
CA ASP A 145 6.41 2.47 -19.51
C ASP A 145 7.63 3.38 -19.65
N SER A 146 7.58 4.58 -19.08
CA SER A 146 8.69 5.55 -19.11
C SER A 146 9.87 5.16 -18.22
N ASN A 147 9.65 4.30 -17.22
CA ASN A 147 10.66 3.92 -16.23
C ASN A 147 11.25 2.52 -16.47
N GLU A 148 10.83 1.84 -17.52
CA GLU A 148 11.39 0.55 -17.92
C GLU A 148 12.62 0.66 -18.81
#